data_1eed11c28fd68c62509a8b8404723399
#
_entry.id   1eed11c28fd68c62509a8b8404723399
#
_cell.length_a   1.000
_cell.length_b   1.000
_cell.length_c   1.000
_cell.angle_alpha   90.00
_cell.angle_beta   90.00
_cell.angle_gamma   90.00
#
_symmetry.space_group_name_H-M   'P 1'
#
loop_
_entity.id
_entity.type
_entity.pdbx_description
1 polymer ?
#
loop_
_entity_poly.entity_id
_entity_poly.type
_entity_poly.pdbx_seq_one_letter_code
_entity_poly.pdbx_strand_id
1 'polypeptide(L)'
;MTSPAGFYETHRKLLDRATEAAATRDYWSAYPESPSKSVYGEDAASAGERAFQALLGAEFPIDVPGATGTVATERSPWGLTLDIRYPRGDPAALVAAARAATPAWRAAGPQGRAGVAAEILRRINARIFELAHAVQHTTGQAFVMAFQAGGAHAQDR
;
A
#
# COMPACT_ATOMS: atom_id res chain seq x y z
N MET A 1 -19.14 5.84 4.47
CA MET A 1 -17.96 5.60 3.61
C MET A 1 -17.80 6.79 2.66
N THR A 2 -16.58 7.31 2.49
CA THR A 2 -16.30 8.39 1.54
C THR A 2 -16.48 7.88 0.11
N SER A 3 -17.19 8.66 -0.73
CA SER A 3 -17.40 8.31 -2.14
C SER A 3 -16.14 8.54 -2.98
N PRO A 4 -16.02 7.94 -4.19
CA PRO A 4 -14.91 8.23 -5.09
C PRO A 4 -14.73 9.73 -5.39
N ALA A 5 -15.83 10.47 -5.57
CA ALA A 5 -15.80 11.92 -5.74
C ALA A 5 -15.28 12.63 -4.48
N GLY A 6 -15.68 12.18 -3.29
CA GLY A 6 -15.16 12.72 -2.03
C GLY A 6 -13.66 12.50 -1.86
N PHE A 7 -13.12 11.36 -2.29
CA PHE A 7 -11.67 11.14 -2.32
C PHE A 7 -10.97 12.07 -3.31
N TYR A 8 -11.55 12.32 -4.47
CA TYR A 8 -10.99 13.28 -5.42
C TYR A 8 -10.86 14.68 -4.79
N GLU A 9 -11.92 15.17 -4.15
CA GLU A 9 -11.89 16.49 -3.50
C GLU A 9 -10.86 16.54 -2.35
N THR A 10 -10.74 15.44 -1.58
CA THR A 10 -9.74 15.33 -0.50
C THR A 10 -8.32 15.45 -1.03
N HIS A 11 -8.03 14.84 -2.18
CA HIS A 11 -6.69 14.76 -2.76
C HIS A 11 -6.45 15.74 -3.91
N ARG A 12 -7.39 16.65 -4.18
CA ARG A 12 -7.34 17.56 -5.33
C ARG A 12 -6.03 18.31 -5.45
N LYS A 13 -5.56 18.93 -4.37
CA LYS A 13 -4.30 19.70 -4.38
C LYS A 13 -3.08 18.84 -4.75
N LEU A 14 -3.05 17.59 -4.29
CA LEU A 14 -2.00 16.64 -4.65
C LEU A 14 -2.06 16.30 -6.13
N LEU A 15 -3.26 16.00 -6.64
CA LEU A 15 -3.49 15.64 -8.04
C LEU A 15 -3.20 16.82 -8.99
N ASP A 16 -3.59 18.04 -8.61
CA ASP A 16 -3.29 19.28 -9.36
C ASP A 16 -1.77 19.49 -9.46
N ARG A 17 -1.04 19.33 -8.33
CA ARG A 17 0.42 19.47 -8.31
C ARG A 17 1.12 18.39 -9.14
N ALA A 18 0.65 17.13 -9.07
CA ALA A 18 1.16 16.04 -9.91
C ALA A 18 0.97 16.33 -11.40
N THR A 19 -0.21 16.85 -11.77
CA THR A 19 -0.53 17.23 -13.15
C THR A 19 0.36 18.37 -13.64
N GLU A 20 0.58 19.39 -12.80
CA GLU A 20 1.49 20.50 -13.11
C GLU A 20 2.92 20.01 -13.32
N ALA A 21 3.44 19.19 -12.40
CA ALA A 21 4.80 18.63 -12.51
C ALA A 21 4.97 17.81 -13.80
N ALA A 22 3.97 16.99 -14.14
CA ALA A 22 3.98 16.24 -15.40
C ALA A 22 3.98 17.15 -16.64
N ALA A 23 3.20 18.22 -16.62
CA ALA A 23 3.11 19.18 -17.73
C ALA A 23 4.40 19.99 -17.92
N THR A 24 5.04 20.40 -16.83
CA THR A 24 6.29 21.18 -16.83
C THR A 24 7.55 20.32 -16.92
N ARG A 25 7.40 18.97 -16.77
CA ARG A 25 8.50 18.00 -16.68
C ARG A 25 9.43 18.29 -15.48
N ASP A 26 8.86 18.83 -14.40
CA ASP A 26 9.57 19.02 -13.15
C ASP A 26 9.66 17.71 -12.36
N TYR A 27 10.75 17.56 -11.61
CA TYR A 27 10.80 16.53 -10.58
C TYR A 27 9.91 16.93 -9.39
N TRP A 28 8.97 16.06 -9.05
CA TRP A 28 8.15 16.22 -7.86
C TRP A 28 7.72 14.84 -7.33
N SER A 29 7.73 14.69 -6.02
CA SER A 29 7.30 13.48 -5.35
C SER A 29 6.43 13.84 -4.15
N ALA A 30 5.24 13.25 -4.06
CA ALA A 30 4.34 13.42 -2.92
C ALA A 30 4.87 12.69 -1.68
N TYR A 31 5.58 11.59 -1.88
CA TYR A 31 6.06 10.70 -0.83
C TYR A 31 7.58 10.47 -0.99
N PRO A 32 8.40 11.15 -0.14
CA PRO A 32 9.85 11.05 -0.24
C PRO A 32 10.39 9.64 -0.06
N GLU A 33 11.42 9.30 -0.81
CA GLU A 33 12.05 7.97 -0.82
C GLU A 33 13.01 7.74 0.35
N SER A 34 13.36 8.79 1.09
CA SER A 34 14.27 8.68 2.23
C SER A 34 13.51 8.40 3.53
N PRO A 35 13.84 7.32 4.28
CA PRO A 35 13.23 7.03 5.59
C PRO A 35 13.75 7.95 6.70
N SER A 36 13.85 9.25 6.41
CA SER A 36 14.43 10.25 7.29
C SER A 36 13.45 10.66 8.39
N LYS A 37 13.95 10.81 9.61
CA LYS A 37 13.19 11.34 10.75
C LYS A 37 12.68 12.77 10.51
N SER A 38 13.42 13.57 9.76
CA SER A 38 13.00 14.93 9.41
C SER A 38 11.77 14.97 8.50
N VAL A 39 11.50 13.88 7.78
CA VAL A 39 10.37 13.73 6.86
C VAL A 39 9.19 13.06 7.55
N TYR A 40 9.45 11.94 8.23
CA TYR A 40 8.41 11.05 8.76
C TYR A 40 8.18 11.18 10.27
N GLY A 41 9.03 11.96 10.96
CA GLY A 41 8.99 12.11 12.42
C GLY A 41 9.87 11.10 13.16
N GLU A 42 10.13 11.39 14.44
CA GLU A 42 11.06 10.63 15.27
C GLU A 42 10.60 9.18 15.50
N ASP A 43 9.30 8.96 15.65
CA ASP A 43 8.72 7.68 16.05
C ASP A 43 8.30 6.79 14.89
N ALA A 44 8.30 7.28 13.64
CA ALA A 44 7.74 6.57 12.50
C ALA A 44 8.39 5.20 12.25
N ALA A 45 9.73 5.13 12.31
CA ALA A 45 10.47 3.89 12.10
C ALA A 45 10.14 2.86 13.19
N SER A 46 10.21 3.24 14.46
CA SER A 46 9.92 2.33 15.58
C SER A 46 8.46 1.92 15.66
N ALA A 47 7.54 2.81 15.27
CA ALA A 47 6.11 2.49 15.17
C ALA A 47 5.84 1.47 14.04
N GLY A 48 6.48 1.63 12.89
CA GLY A 48 6.36 0.70 11.76
C GLY A 48 6.95 -0.67 12.08
N GLU A 49 8.10 -0.72 12.74
CA GLU A 49 8.70 -1.98 13.20
C GLU A 49 7.75 -2.72 14.17
N ARG A 50 7.22 -2.02 15.19
CA ARG A 50 6.26 -2.62 16.12
C ARG A 50 4.98 -3.11 15.40
N ALA A 51 4.48 -2.36 14.42
CA ALA A 51 3.33 -2.76 13.63
C ALA A 51 3.60 -4.04 12.83
N PHE A 52 4.78 -4.15 12.20
CA PHE A 52 5.21 -5.38 11.54
C PHE A 52 5.34 -6.56 12.52
N GLN A 53 6.00 -6.35 13.65
CA GLN A 53 6.18 -7.38 14.68
C GLN A 53 4.85 -7.92 15.22
N ALA A 54 3.82 -7.07 15.31
CA ALA A 54 2.49 -7.48 15.71
C ALA A 54 1.78 -8.43 14.72
N LEU A 55 2.25 -8.52 13.48
CA LEU A 55 1.73 -9.45 12.48
C LEU A 55 2.32 -10.86 12.62
N LEU A 56 3.49 -11.00 13.25
CA LEU A 56 4.20 -12.28 13.34
C LEU A 56 3.33 -13.31 14.10
N GLY A 57 3.14 -14.49 13.48
CA GLY A 57 2.31 -15.56 14.04
C GLY A 57 0.81 -15.27 14.06
N ALA A 58 0.35 -14.16 13.52
CA ALA A 58 -1.05 -13.74 13.52
C ALA A 58 -1.75 -14.04 12.18
N GLU A 59 -3.07 -13.93 12.16
CA GLU A 59 -3.84 -13.87 10.92
C GLU A 59 -3.74 -12.46 10.33
N PHE A 60 -3.45 -12.38 9.04
CA PHE A 60 -3.40 -11.10 8.35
C PHE A 60 -4.83 -10.53 8.21
N PRO A 61 -5.10 -9.32 8.72
CA PRO A 61 -6.45 -8.79 8.82
C PRO A 61 -6.95 -8.25 7.47
N ILE A 62 -7.23 -9.15 6.53
CA ILE A 62 -7.78 -8.83 5.22
C ILE A 62 -8.97 -9.74 4.90
N ASP A 63 -10.03 -9.16 4.38
CA ASP A 63 -11.19 -9.89 3.88
C ASP A 63 -11.00 -10.20 2.39
N VAL A 64 -11.05 -11.48 2.04
CA VAL A 64 -10.80 -11.96 0.67
C VAL A 64 -12.01 -12.76 0.18
N PRO A 65 -12.66 -12.34 -0.92
CA PRO A 65 -13.78 -13.07 -1.47
C PRO A 65 -13.45 -14.54 -1.76
N GLY A 66 -14.28 -15.45 -1.26
CA GLY A 66 -14.12 -16.89 -1.48
C GLY A 66 -12.91 -17.51 -0.78
N ALA A 67 -12.45 -16.92 0.32
CA ALA A 67 -11.37 -17.52 1.11
C ALA A 67 -11.73 -18.90 1.63
N THR A 68 -10.83 -19.90 1.43
CA THR A 68 -11.03 -21.31 1.76
C THR A 68 -9.99 -21.84 2.75
N GLY A 69 -9.53 -21.02 3.68
CA GLY A 69 -8.49 -21.36 4.64
C GLY A 69 -7.34 -20.36 4.61
N THR A 70 -6.20 -20.75 5.19
CA THR A 70 -5.04 -19.86 5.30
C THR A 70 -3.77 -20.48 4.72
N VAL A 71 -2.78 -19.65 4.41
CA VAL A 71 -1.45 -20.04 3.98
C VAL A 71 -0.41 -19.23 4.74
N ALA A 72 0.68 -19.89 5.19
CA ALA A 72 1.79 -19.28 5.91
C ALA A 72 3.10 -19.97 5.47
N THR A 73 3.50 -19.79 4.22
CA THR A 73 4.67 -20.47 3.63
C THR A 73 5.90 -19.59 3.52
N GLU A 74 5.76 -18.30 3.82
CA GLU A 74 6.85 -17.34 3.70
C GLU A 74 7.95 -17.63 4.71
N ARG A 75 9.20 -17.45 4.28
CA ARG A 75 10.39 -17.58 5.10
C ARG A 75 11.24 -16.33 4.95
N SER A 76 11.66 -15.77 6.08
CA SER A 76 12.62 -14.68 6.06
C SER A 76 14.02 -15.19 5.75
N PRO A 77 14.73 -14.63 4.75
CA PRO A 77 16.14 -14.95 4.51
C PRO A 77 17.06 -14.53 5.66
N TRP A 78 16.57 -13.72 6.57
CA TRP A 78 17.28 -13.27 7.77
C TRP A 78 17.05 -14.17 9.00
N GLY A 79 16.40 -15.32 8.81
CA GLY A 79 16.15 -16.28 9.89
C GLY A 79 14.98 -15.96 10.82
N LEU A 80 14.25 -14.87 10.58
CA LEU A 80 13.06 -14.56 11.36
C LEU A 80 11.90 -15.50 10.99
N THR A 81 11.25 -16.06 11.99
CA THR A 81 10.02 -16.82 11.80
C THR A 81 8.86 -15.87 11.60
N LEU A 82 8.19 -15.93 10.44
CA LEU A 82 7.08 -15.04 10.12
C LEU A 82 5.76 -15.60 10.60
N ASP A 83 5.39 -16.80 10.17
CA ASP A 83 4.14 -17.49 10.49
C ASP A 83 2.86 -16.62 10.36
N ILE A 84 2.93 -15.58 9.51
CA ILE A 84 1.79 -14.73 9.20
C ILE A 84 0.83 -15.55 8.34
N ARG A 85 -0.40 -15.72 8.79
CA ARG A 85 -1.41 -16.52 8.08
C ARG A 85 -2.25 -15.60 7.19
N TYR A 86 -2.12 -15.79 5.88
CA TYR A 86 -2.90 -15.08 4.88
C TYR A 86 -4.11 -15.91 4.44
N PRO A 87 -5.26 -15.30 4.16
CA PRO A 87 -6.39 -16.01 3.58
C PRO A 87 -6.04 -16.55 2.21
N ARG A 88 -6.33 -17.83 1.97
CA ARG A 88 -6.18 -18.46 0.66
C ARG A 88 -7.40 -18.14 -0.20
N GLY A 89 -7.24 -17.21 -1.14
CA GLY A 89 -8.32 -16.79 -2.04
C GLY A 89 -8.65 -17.84 -3.11
N ASP A 90 -9.93 -17.88 -3.51
CA ASP A 90 -10.35 -18.60 -4.72
C ASP A 90 -10.23 -17.66 -5.93
N PRO A 91 -9.41 -17.99 -6.95
CA PRO A 91 -9.26 -17.16 -8.14
C PRO A 91 -10.58 -16.89 -8.89
N ALA A 92 -11.49 -17.86 -8.94
CA ALA A 92 -12.78 -17.69 -9.61
C ALA A 92 -13.66 -16.67 -8.87
N ALA A 93 -13.71 -16.74 -7.54
CA ALA A 93 -14.44 -15.78 -6.70
C ALA A 93 -13.84 -14.37 -6.79
N LEU A 94 -12.52 -14.24 -6.81
CA LEU A 94 -11.83 -12.95 -6.98
C LEU A 94 -12.16 -12.30 -8.33
N VAL A 95 -12.13 -13.08 -9.42
CA VAL A 95 -12.50 -12.59 -10.76
C VAL A 95 -13.97 -12.20 -10.81
N ALA A 96 -14.86 -12.99 -10.21
CA ALA A 96 -16.28 -12.67 -10.14
C ALA A 96 -16.54 -11.36 -9.37
N ALA A 97 -15.89 -11.18 -8.23
CA ALA A 97 -15.99 -9.95 -7.44
C ALA A 97 -15.47 -8.71 -8.21
N ALA A 98 -14.33 -8.84 -8.90
CA ALA A 98 -13.77 -7.77 -9.73
C ALA A 98 -14.72 -7.38 -10.88
N ARG A 99 -15.32 -8.37 -11.56
CA ARG A 99 -16.31 -8.15 -12.62
C ARG A 99 -17.57 -7.47 -12.07
N ALA A 100 -18.06 -7.89 -10.91
CA ALA A 100 -19.22 -7.26 -10.27
C ALA A 100 -18.96 -5.81 -9.87
N ALA A 101 -17.72 -5.45 -9.48
CA ALA A 101 -17.34 -4.08 -9.16
C ALA A 101 -17.14 -3.17 -10.39
N THR A 102 -16.96 -3.74 -11.59
CA THR A 102 -16.62 -2.98 -12.82
C THR A 102 -17.63 -1.86 -13.16
N PRO A 103 -18.96 -2.05 -13.08
CA PRO A 103 -19.92 -0.96 -13.40
C PRO A 103 -19.74 0.25 -12.47
N ALA A 104 -19.62 0.03 -11.16
CA ALA A 104 -19.41 1.10 -10.18
C ALA A 104 -18.07 1.81 -10.41
N TRP A 105 -17.00 1.06 -10.70
CA TRP A 105 -15.68 1.61 -11.04
C TRP A 105 -15.70 2.48 -12.31
N ARG A 106 -16.45 2.08 -13.32
CA ARG A 106 -16.68 2.89 -14.55
C ARG A 106 -17.46 4.15 -14.24
N ALA A 107 -18.53 4.04 -13.46
CA ALA A 107 -19.38 5.16 -13.08
C ALA A 107 -18.64 6.23 -12.24
N ALA A 108 -17.59 5.85 -11.50
CA ALA A 108 -16.76 6.78 -10.74
C ALA A 108 -16.05 7.84 -11.62
N GLY A 109 -15.90 7.58 -12.92
CA GLY A 109 -15.23 8.48 -13.84
C GLY A 109 -13.72 8.64 -13.60
N PRO A 110 -13.00 9.36 -14.45
CA PRO A 110 -11.55 9.53 -14.31
C PRO A 110 -11.14 10.19 -12.98
N GLN A 111 -11.81 11.27 -12.61
CA GLN A 111 -11.53 12.00 -11.37
C GLN A 111 -11.76 11.13 -10.12
N GLY A 112 -12.89 10.45 -10.05
CA GLY A 112 -13.18 9.57 -8.91
C GLY A 112 -12.17 8.44 -8.78
N ARG A 113 -11.72 7.85 -9.90
CA ARG A 113 -10.68 6.83 -9.90
C ARG A 113 -9.32 7.38 -9.46
N ALA A 114 -8.94 8.58 -9.93
CA ALA A 114 -7.72 9.26 -9.49
C ALA A 114 -7.76 9.54 -7.97
N GLY A 115 -8.90 10.00 -7.45
CA GLY A 115 -9.09 10.22 -6.02
C GLY A 115 -8.93 8.94 -5.19
N VAL A 116 -9.49 7.82 -5.66
CA VAL A 116 -9.31 6.51 -5.00
C VAL A 116 -7.85 6.07 -5.03
N ALA A 117 -7.16 6.23 -6.17
CA ALA A 117 -5.74 5.88 -6.28
C ALA A 117 -4.88 6.72 -5.33
N ALA A 118 -5.11 8.04 -5.25
CA ALA A 118 -4.42 8.92 -4.32
C ALA A 118 -4.67 8.53 -2.85
N GLU A 119 -5.89 8.11 -2.52
CA GLU A 119 -6.19 7.62 -1.16
C GLU A 119 -5.47 6.30 -0.85
N ILE A 120 -5.35 5.39 -1.81
CA ILE A 120 -4.55 4.16 -1.66
C ILE A 120 -3.09 4.51 -1.37
N LEU A 121 -2.50 5.42 -2.15
CA LEU A 121 -1.12 5.88 -1.94
C LEU A 121 -0.93 6.52 -0.56
N ARG A 122 -1.85 7.36 -0.12
CA ARG A 122 -1.82 7.94 1.22
C ARG A 122 -1.81 6.86 2.32
N ARG A 123 -2.64 5.83 2.17
CA ARG A 123 -2.70 4.71 3.13
C ARG A 123 -1.44 3.86 3.11
N ILE A 124 -0.87 3.60 1.94
CA ILE A 124 0.41 2.92 1.79
C ILE A 124 1.50 3.73 2.51
N ASN A 125 1.59 5.04 2.22
CA ASN A 125 2.59 5.90 2.84
C ASN A 125 2.45 5.98 4.38
N ALA A 126 1.23 5.97 4.89
CA ALA A 126 0.99 5.96 6.34
C ALA A 126 1.52 4.69 7.05
N ARG A 127 1.73 3.60 6.30
CA ARG A 127 2.25 2.32 6.81
C ARG A 127 3.61 1.96 6.16
N ILE A 128 4.31 2.93 5.59
CA ILE A 128 5.47 2.66 4.74
C ILE A 128 6.60 1.92 5.49
N PHE A 129 6.85 2.24 6.76
CA PHE A 129 7.87 1.56 7.56
C PHE A 129 7.48 0.11 7.90
N GLU A 130 6.21 -0.15 8.21
CA GLU A 130 5.68 -1.50 8.40
C GLU A 130 5.82 -2.33 7.11
N LEU A 131 5.43 -1.75 5.98
CA LEU A 131 5.57 -2.38 4.65
C LEU A 131 7.04 -2.64 4.30
N ALA A 132 7.95 -1.73 4.64
CA ALA A 132 9.38 -1.90 4.42
C ALA A 132 9.93 -3.12 5.17
N HIS A 133 9.55 -3.32 6.43
CA HIS A 133 9.91 -4.53 7.18
C HIS A 133 9.31 -5.79 6.55
N ALA A 134 8.04 -5.76 6.12
CA ALA A 134 7.41 -6.88 5.45
C ALA A 134 8.16 -7.24 4.15
N VAL A 135 8.47 -6.28 3.29
CA VAL A 135 9.22 -6.49 2.04
C VAL A 135 10.64 -6.99 2.34
N GLN A 136 11.35 -6.41 3.31
CA GLN A 136 12.66 -6.87 3.72
C GLN A 136 12.65 -8.36 4.09
N HIS A 137 11.71 -8.78 4.92
CA HIS A 137 11.65 -10.14 5.43
C HIS A 137 11.02 -11.16 4.46
N THR A 138 10.30 -10.71 3.44
CA THR A 138 9.72 -11.61 2.42
C THR A 138 10.57 -11.71 1.15
N THR A 139 11.43 -10.72 0.88
CA THR A 139 12.22 -10.66 -0.37
C THR A 139 13.73 -10.69 -0.16
N GLY A 140 14.22 -10.39 1.05
CA GLY A 140 15.64 -10.25 1.33
C GLY A 140 16.26 -8.91 0.92
N GLN A 141 15.47 -7.94 0.48
CA GLN A 141 15.97 -6.61 0.16
C GLN A 141 16.48 -5.88 1.40
N ALA A 142 17.52 -5.04 1.23
CA ALA A 142 17.94 -4.12 2.28
C ALA A 142 16.80 -3.15 2.63
N PHE A 143 16.70 -2.72 3.90
CA PHE A 143 15.57 -1.93 4.40
C PHE A 143 15.26 -0.69 3.55
N VAL A 144 16.29 0.08 3.14
CA VAL A 144 16.08 1.29 2.30
C VAL A 144 15.45 0.94 0.96
N MET A 145 15.91 -0.15 0.33
CA MET A 145 15.34 -0.63 -0.94
C MET A 145 13.90 -1.12 -0.75
N ALA A 146 13.64 -1.83 0.34
CA ALA A 146 12.31 -2.29 0.70
C ALA A 146 11.34 -1.12 0.97
N PHE A 147 11.82 -0.06 1.64
CA PHE A 147 11.09 1.17 1.90
C PHE A 147 10.70 1.87 0.59
N GLN A 148 11.63 2.03 -0.33
CA GLN A 148 11.38 2.64 -1.64
C GLN A 148 10.42 1.79 -2.46
N ALA A 149 10.69 0.51 -2.62
CA ALA A 149 9.90 -0.39 -3.46
C ALA A 149 8.46 -0.60 -2.94
N GLY A 150 8.29 -0.71 -1.62
CA GLY A 150 7.00 -0.98 -1.00
C GLY A 150 6.10 0.25 -0.84
N GLY A 151 6.66 1.45 -0.90
CA GLY A 151 5.94 2.67 -0.59
C GLY A 151 6.13 3.78 -1.61
N ALA A 152 7.26 4.47 -1.58
CA ALA A 152 7.47 5.69 -2.37
C ALA A 152 7.31 5.46 -3.88
N HIS A 153 7.86 4.38 -4.43
CA HIS A 153 7.74 4.08 -5.86
C HIS A 153 6.33 3.66 -6.29
N ALA A 154 5.42 3.35 -5.36
CA ALA A 154 4.02 3.08 -5.71
C ALA A 154 3.32 4.30 -6.34
N GLN A 155 3.81 5.53 -6.06
CA GLN A 155 3.28 6.76 -6.66
C GLN A 155 3.62 6.91 -8.15
N ASP A 156 4.66 6.23 -8.64
CA ASP A 156 5.13 6.35 -10.02
C ASP A 156 4.27 5.55 -11.02
N ARG A 157 3.31 4.77 -10.54
CA ARG A 157 2.47 3.83 -11.31
C ARG A 157 1.00 4.19 -11.24
#